data_c1616dd0fc379eb375a251a4fc61a4e4
#
_entry.id   c1616dd0fc379eb375a251a4fc61a4e4
#
_cell.length_a   1.000
_cell.length_b   1.000
_cell.length_c   1.000
_cell.angle_alpha   90.00
_cell.angle_beta   90.00
_cell.angle_gamma   90.00
#
_symmetry.space_group_name_H-M   'P 1'
#
loop_
_entity.id
_entity.type
_entity.pdbx_description
1 polymer ?
#
loop_
_entity_poly.entity_id
_entity_poly.type
_entity_poly.pdbx_seq_one_letter_code
_entity_poly.pdbx_strand_id
1 'polypeptide(L)'
;MNTRMLLLAITLAGSMTVHAKDNDQAPAPVMPIPTEHQVRWQQMETYAYVHSGLNTFNDREWGYGDCKLETFNPTRLDCEQWAQTFVKAGLKGVIITAKHHDGFCLWPTNYTDYSIRNTSYKDGKGDVVGELAAACKKYGLKFGVYLSPWDRHQAFYGTPFYVDYFYHQLRELFTRYGDIFEIWFDGANGGDGWYGGAKDTRTIDRRTYYQYPRAYKMINELQPQCIVFSDGGPGCRWVGNERGYAHATNWSFLRRGEVFPGYEKYYELQQGHADGNQWVPAECDVSIRPGWFYHEREDNKVKSVDHLTDLYYRSVGHNANLLINFPVNKEGRIHPTDSANIVAMHQRVTTELEHNLLRGARIKASDERGRRFGVKALTDNRFDTYWATHDSVRCATLSISFPRATQLNRLLLQEYIPLGQRVKSFTVEYLSGKQWLPIRLNEETTTIGYKRLLRFKPITTRQLRIRFNDARGCICISEIAAYHAPNAQESFELKEADLKGYAYTRVPGTAENEVLMDLGQSRTVSALHYQPVQKGIATHYEILVGDDPSQLRTLTTGEFSNIRNNPIRQDVYLTPTPARYIMLRALRTVDGSKRLLFDKLVVR
;
A
#
# COMPACT_ATOMS: atom_id res chain seq x y z
N MET A 1 -46.76 48.24 72.86
CA MET A 1 -47.65 47.75 71.81
C MET A 1 -46.77 47.42 70.64
N ASN A 2 -46.38 46.20 70.53
CA ASN A 2 -45.45 45.75 69.45
C ASN A 2 -46.12 44.62 68.69
N THR A 3 -46.46 44.86 67.43
CA THR A 3 -47.04 43.86 66.54
C THR A 3 -45.87 43.25 65.71
N ARG A 4 -45.55 41.99 65.94
CA ARG A 4 -44.61 41.25 65.12
C ARG A 4 -45.31 40.69 63.85
N MET A 5 -44.91 41.11 62.67
CA MET A 5 -45.30 40.50 61.40
C MET A 5 -44.39 39.30 61.10
N LEU A 6 -44.98 38.15 60.93
CA LEU A 6 -44.33 36.92 60.53
C LEU A 6 -44.32 36.87 58.99
N LEU A 7 -43.14 36.97 58.33
CA LEU A 7 -43.01 36.71 56.89
C LEU A 7 -42.83 35.21 56.66
N LEU A 8 -43.76 34.58 55.98
CA LEU A 8 -43.68 33.23 55.46
C LEU A 8 -42.99 33.28 54.09
N ALA A 9 -41.75 32.79 53.97
CA ALA A 9 -41.05 32.62 52.71
C ALA A 9 -41.43 31.26 52.10
N ILE A 10 -42.24 31.27 51.04
CA ILE A 10 -42.54 30.07 50.24
C ILE A 10 -41.42 29.97 49.20
N THR A 11 -40.49 29.03 49.40
CA THR A 11 -39.53 28.62 48.38
C THR A 11 -40.18 27.71 47.36
N LEU A 12 -40.55 28.21 46.18
CA LEU A 12 -40.92 27.41 45.04
C LEU A 12 -39.61 26.81 44.45
N ALA A 13 -39.33 25.56 44.75
CA ALA A 13 -38.35 24.78 44.03
C ALA A 13 -38.95 24.41 42.66
N GLY A 14 -38.77 25.26 41.66
CA GLY A 14 -39.05 24.92 40.29
C GLY A 14 -37.99 23.95 39.78
N SER A 15 -38.35 22.67 39.68
CA SER A 15 -37.59 21.69 38.90
C SER A 15 -37.57 22.13 37.43
N MET A 16 -36.51 22.82 37.01
CA MET A 16 -36.23 22.98 35.59
C MET A 16 -35.84 21.61 35.03
N THR A 17 -36.80 20.87 34.51
CA THR A 17 -36.55 19.84 33.52
C THR A 17 -35.96 20.52 32.31
N VAL A 18 -34.63 20.49 32.21
CA VAL A 18 -33.93 20.80 30.96
C VAL A 18 -34.35 19.73 29.97
N HIS A 19 -35.38 20.01 29.19
CA HIS A 19 -35.62 19.26 27.96
C HIS A 19 -34.41 19.53 27.10
N ALA A 20 -33.54 18.52 26.98
CA ALA A 20 -32.50 18.51 25.94
C ALA A 20 -33.24 18.71 24.61
N LYS A 21 -33.11 19.88 23.99
CA LYS A 21 -33.57 20.10 22.63
C LYS A 21 -32.92 18.99 21.79
N ASP A 22 -33.77 18.22 21.10
CA ASP A 22 -33.32 17.29 20.06
C ASP A 22 -32.28 18.00 19.19
N ASN A 23 -31.03 17.62 19.33
CA ASN A 23 -29.93 18.34 18.71
C ASN A 23 -29.78 17.77 17.28
N ASP A 24 -30.60 18.21 16.37
CA ASP A 24 -30.55 17.88 14.93
C ASP A 24 -29.30 18.48 14.25
N GLN A 25 -28.36 19.06 15.03
CA GLN A 25 -27.09 19.56 14.54
C GLN A 25 -26.08 18.42 14.41
N ALA A 26 -25.34 18.45 13.30
CA ALA A 26 -24.23 17.52 13.08
C ALA A 26 -23.18 17.63 14.21
N PRO A 27 -22.55 16.52 14.59
CA PRO A 27 -21.42 16.55 15.52
C PRO A 27 -20.30 17.46 15.04
N ALA A 28 -19.60 18.11 15.97
CA ALA A 28 -18.42 18.89 15.63
C ALA A 28 -17.30 17.97 15.09
N PRO A 29 -16.50 18.42 14.10
CA PRO A 29 -15.35 17.68 13.62
C PRO A 29 -14.32 17.42 14.73
N VAL A 30 -13.66 16.26 14.69
CA VAL A 30 -12.52 15.92 15.56
C VAL A 30 -11.26 15.91 14.72
N MET A 31 -10.46 16.96 14.86
CA MET A 31 -9.24 17.16 14.08
C MET A 31 -8.19 16.06 14.31
N PRO A 32 -7.36 15.75 13.27
CA PRO A 32 -7.44 16.25 11.90
C PRO A 32 -8.57 15.61 11.10
N ILE A 33 -9.05 16.32 10.08
CA ILE A 33 -10.09 15.85 9.14
C ILE A 33 -9.52 15.78 7.72
N PRO A 34 -10.08 14.92 6.85
CA PRO A 34 -9.70 14.88 5.43
C PRO A 34 -10.21 16.08 4.65
N THR A 35 -9.54 16.41 3.56
CA THR A 35 -10.11 17.20 2.48
C THR A 35 -11.14 16.37 1.70
N GLU A 36 -12.02 17.03 0.94
CA GLU A 36 -12.94 16.31 0.05
C GLU A 36 -12.22 15.42 -0.98
N HIS A 37 -11.04 15.86 -1.46
CA HIS A 37 -10.22 15.08 -2.39
C HIS A 37 -9.70 13.81 -1.75
N GLN A 38 -9.26 13.88 -0.50
CA GLN A 38 -8.82 12.71 0.27
C GLN A 38 -9.98 11.75 0.55
N VAL A 39 -11.19 12.26 0.83
CA VAL A 39 -12.38 11.40 0.98
C VAL A 39 -12.68 10.65 -0.32
N ARG A 40 -12.73 11.36 -1.46
CA ARG A 40 -12.96 10.74 -2.78
C ARG A 40 -11.87 9.74 -3.14
N TRP A 41 -10.61 10.02 -2.78
CA TRP A 41 -9.50 9.11 -2.99
C TRP A 41 -9.65 7.84 -2.13
N GLN A 42 -9.97 7.95 -0.84
CA GLN A 42 -10.23 6.78 0.01
C GLN A 42 -11.39 5.91 -0.51
N GLN A 43 -12.42 6.53 -1.10
CA GLN A 43 -13.54 5.83 -1.73
C GLN A 43 -13.15 5.05 -3.01
N MET A 44 -12.00 5.31 -3.61
CA MET A 44 -11.49 4.51 -4.73
C MET A 44 -11.09 3.10 -4.29
N GLU A 45 -10.61 2.93 -3.08
CA GLU A 45 -10.18 1.68 -2.45
C GLU A 45 -9.06 0.95 -3.18
N THR A 46 -9.24 0.64 -4.49
CA THR A 46 -8.31 -0.17 -5.28
C THR A 46 -8.04 0.43 -6.64
N TYR A 47 -6.77 0.46 -7.03
CA TYR A 47 -6.33 0.93 -8.36
C TYR A 47 -5.02 0.26 -8.76
N ALA A 48 -4.67 0.38 -10.05
CA ALA A 48 -3.53 -0.28 -10.64
C ALA A 48 -2.27 0.57 -10.59
N TYR A 49 -1.13 -0.10 -10.53
CA TYR A 49 0.18 0.45 -10.81
C TYR A 49 0.75 -0.27 -12.04
N VAL A 50 1.49 0.43 -12.88
CA VAL A 50 2.13 -0.16 -14.06
C VAL A 50 3.60 0.20 -14.08
N HIS A 51 4.47 -0.82 -14.00
CA HIS A 51 5.89 -0.68 -14.25
C HIS A 51 6.22 -1.19 -15.65
N SER A 52 6.81 -0.32 -16.45
CA SER A 52 7.31 -0.61 -17.80
C SER A 52 8.50 0.30 -18.09
N GLY A 53 9.40 -0.13 -18.97
CA GLY A 53 10.56 0.67 -19.34
C GLY A 53 11.75 -0.19 -19.73
N LEU A 54 12.94 0.42 -19.82
CA LEU A 54 14.18 -0.29 -20.15
C LEU A 54 14.51 -1.43 -19.19
N ASN A 55 14.06 -1.34 -17.94
CA ASN A 55 14.26 -2.40 -16.94
C ASN A 55 13.60 -3.72 -17.35
N THR A 56 12.39 -3.68 -17.92
CA THR A 56 11.72 -4.86 -18.49
C THR A 56 12.55 -5.57 -19.55
N PHE A 57 13.15 -4.80 -20.47
CA PHE A 57 13.89 -5.35 -21.60
C PHE A 57 15.30 -5.83 -21.23
N ASN A 58 15.85 -5.29 -20.14
CA ASN A 58 17.18 -5.62 -19.64
C ASN A 58 17.15 -6.55 -18.39
N ASP A 59 15.98 -7.08 -18.05
CA ASP A 59 15.77 -8.01 -16.92
C ASP A 59 16.28 -7.45 -15.57
N ARG A 60 15.98 -6.16 -15.31
CA ARG A 60 16.41 -5.43 -14.11
C ARG A 60 15.22 -4.92 -13.31
N GLU A 61 15.39 -4.79 -11.98
CA GLU A 61 14.47 -4.10 -11.09
C GLU A 61 14.84 -2.61 -10.98
N TRP A 62 16.07 -2.33 -10.60
CA TRP A 62 16.62 -0.98 -10.52
C TRP A 62 17.72 -0.81 -11.56
N GLY A 63 17.32 -0.34 -12.73
CA GLY A 63 18.27 -0.03 -13.79
C GLY A 63 19.32 0.99 -13.35
N TYR A 64 20.56 0.80 -13.80
CA TYR A 64 21.69 1.62 -13.40
C TYR A 64 21.74 3.00 -14.09
N GLY A 65 20.89 3.20 -15.10
CA GLY A 65 20.87 4.40 -15.94
C GLY A 65 21.78 4.32 -17.16
N ASP A 66 22.26 3.13 -17.48
CA ASP A 66 23.24 2.85 -18.55
C ASP A 66 22.68 1.99 -19.69
N CYS A 67 21.41 1.63 -19.63
CA CYS A 67 20.78 0.78 -20.63
C CYS A 67 20.71 1.49 -22.00
N LYS A 68 20.95 0.74 -23.07
CA LYS A 68 20.83 1.23 -24.44
C LYS A 68 19.36 1.43 -24.81
N LEU A 69 19.04 2.56 -25.41
CA LEU A 69 17.68 2.93 -25.82
C LEU A 69 17.08 1.96 -26.84
N GLU A 70 17.93 1.36 -27.70
CA GLU A 70 17.53 0.39 -28.71
C GLU A 70 16.93 -0.88 -28.12
N THR A 71 17.18 -1.16 -26.83
CA THR A 71 16.59 -2.31 -26.14
C THR A 71 15.11 -2.11 -25.86
N PHE A 72 14.58 -0.89 -25.82
CA PHE A 72 13.15 -0.64 -25.67
C PHE A 72 12.42 -0.92 -26.97
N ASN A 73 11.88 -2.12 -27.09
CA ASN A 73 11.22 -2.56 -28.33
C ASN A 73 9.96 -3.41 -28.04
N PRO A 74 8.89 -2.82 -27.48
CA PRO A 74 7.62 -3.53 -27.31
C PRO A 74 6.96 -3.79 -28.67
N THR A 75 6.70 -5.06 -28.98
CA THR A 75 6.19 -5.46 -30.31
C THR A 75 4.68 -5.27 -30.46
N ARG A 76 3.92 -5.23 -29.35
CA ARG A 76 2.44 -5.16 -29.32
C ARG A 76 1.93 -4.34 -28.15
N LEU A 77 2.59 -3.21 -27.82
CA LEU A 77 2.18 -2.37 -26.71
C LEU A 77 0.72 -1.91 -26.88
N ASP A 78 -0.09 -2.14 -25.84
CA ASP A 78 -1.53 -1.95 -25.92
C ASP A 78 -2.09 -1.45 -24.57
N CYS A 79 -2.07 -0.12 -24.39
CA CYS A 79 -2.62 0.53 -23.19
C CYS A 79 -4.14 0.32 -23.04
N GLU A 80 -4.86 0.03 -24.13
CA GLU A 80 -6.29 -0.29 -24.04
C GLU A 80 -6.50 -1.67 -23.39
N GLN A 81 -5.66 -2.65 -23.71
CA GLN A 81 -5.69 -3.98 -23.05
C GLN A 81 -5.41 -3.84 -21.54
N TRP A 82 -4.50 -2.93 -21.14
CA TRP A 82 -4.26 -2.66 -19.72
C TRP A 82 -5.53 -2.09 -19.07
N ALA A 83 -6.08 -1.02 -19.65
CA ALA A 83 -7.29 -0.38 -19.14
C ALA A 83 -8.49 -1.34 -19.05
N GLN A 84 -8.71 -2.17 -20.07
CA GLN A 84 -9.77 -3.20 -20.07
C GLN A 84 -9.58 -4.23 -18.96
N THR A 85 -8.33 -4.65 -18.71
CA THR A 85 -8.00 -5.55 -17.60
C THR A 85 -8.38 -4.92 -16.25
N PHE A 86 -8.01 -3.66 -16.05
CA PHE A 86 -8.27 -2.93 -14.80
C PHE A 86 -9.77 -2.69 -14.57
N VAL A 87 -10.51 -2.33 -15.60
CA VAL A 87 -11.99 -2.19 -15.51
C VAL A 87 -12.66 -3.52 -15.15
N LYS A 88 -12.26 -4.63 -15.80
CA LYS A 88 -12.79 -5.96 -15.48
C LYS A 88 -12.47 -6.40 -14.05
N ALA A 89 -11.34 -5.95 -13.52
CA ALA A 89 -10.93 -6.18 -12.14
C ALA A 89 -11.53 -5.19 -11.14
N GLY A 90 -12.43 -4.30 -11.56
CA GLY A 90 -13.10 -3.32 -10.68
C GLY A 90 -12.18 -2.21 -10.14
N LEU A 91 -10.95 -2.10 -10.66
CA LEU A 91 -9.98 -1.06 -10.28
C LEU A 91 -10.45 0.30 -10.78
N LYS A 92 -10.21 1.36 -10.00
CA LYS A 92 -10.79 2.70 -10.25
C LYS A 92 -9.86 3.65 -10.98
N GLY A 93 -8.58 3.33 -11.06
CA GLY A 93 -7.57 4.16 -11.70
C GLY A 93 -6.30 3.36 -11.99
N VAL A 94 -5.33 4.04 -12.57
CA VAL A 94 -4.00 3.50 -12.84
C VAL A 94 -2.94 4.58 -12.72
N ILE A 95 -1.82 4.24 -12.09
CA ILE A 95 -0.62 5.05 -12.01
C ILE A 95 0.45 4.39 -12.89
N ILE A 96 1.14 5.16 -13.73
CA ILE A 96 2.26 4.69 -14.56
C ILE A 96 3.59 5.23 -14.06
N THR A 97 4.62 4.39 -14.01
CA THR A 97 6.01 4.84 -13.82
C THR A 97 6.48 5.60 -15.06
N ALA A 98 6.15 6.90 -15.15
CA ALA A 98 6.54 7.73 -16.27
C ALA A 98 8.08 7.82 -16.40
N LYS A 99 8.79 7.91 -15.26
CA LYS A 99 10.25 7.78 -15.15
C LYS A 99 10.59 7.06 -13.85
N HIS A 100 11.27 5.91 -13.94
CA HIS A 100 11.80 5.18 -12.78
C HIS A 100 13.22 5.66 -12.43
N HIS A 101 13.88 5.03 -11.45
CA HIS A 101 15.21 5.42 -10.97
C HIS A 101 16.31 5.36 -12.04
N ASP A 102 16.14 4.56 -13.09
CA ASP A 102 17.06 4.47 -14.21
C ASP A 102 17.09 5.74 -15.09
N GLY A 103 16.11 6.66 -14.89
CA GLY A 103 16.03 7.93 -15.59
C GLY A 103 15.36 7.87 -16.97
N PHE A 104 14.96 6.67 -17.45
CA PHE A 104 14.29 6.54 -18.75
C PHE A 104 12.86 7.07 -18.69
N CYS A 105 12.55 8.00 -19.62
CA CYS A 105 11.24 8.66 -19.69
C CYS A 105 10.33 7.98 -20.72
N LEU A 106 9.15 7.50 -20.30
CA LEU A 106 8.14 6.89 -21.17
C LEU A 106 7.29 7.90 -21.95
N TRP A 107 7.63 9.18 -21.90
CA TRP A 107 7.02 10.27 -22.69
C TRP A 107 8.11 11.07 -23.42
N PRO A 108 7.77 11.75 -24.53
CA PRO A 108 8.71 12.55 -25.30
C PRO A 108 9.04 13.86 -24.59
N THR A 109 9.78 13.78 -23.46
CA THR A 109 10.21 14.94 -22.68
C THR A 109 11.17 15.82 -23.47
N ASN A 110 11.16 17.12 -23.21
CA ASN A 110 12.09 18.08 -23.80
C ASN A 110 13.42 18.22 -23.03
N TYR A 111 13.55 17.53 -21.88
CA TYR A 111 14.62 17.81 -20.92
C TYR A 111 15.71 16.75 -20.87
N THR A 112 15.53 15.61 -21.54
CA THR A 112 16.57 14.58 -21.68
C THR A 112 16.40 13.81 -22.98
N ASP A 113 17.51 13.35 -23.55
CA ASP A 113 17.51 12.42 -24.66
C ASP A 113 17.32 10.96 -24.23
N TYR A 114 17.41 10.66 -22.91
CA TYR A 114 17.15 9.34 -22.36
C TYR A 114 15.64 9.13 -22.20
N SER A 115 14.96 9.05 -23.33
CA SER A 115 13.50 8.99 -23.42
C SER A 115 13.02 8.19 -24.62
N ILE A 116 11.75 7.83 -24.60
CA ILE A 116 11.07 7.08 -25.66
C ILE A 116 11.21 7.73 -27.05
N ARG A 117 11.38 9.05 -27.11
CA ARG A 117 11.60 9.81 -28.35
C ARG A 117 12.83 9.34 -29.13
N ASN A 118 13.85 8.84 -28.45
CA ASN A 118 15.11 8.39 -29.06
C ASN A 118 15.19 6.85 -29.14
N THR A 119 14.07 6.16 -29.01
CA THR A 119 13.93 4.72 -29.25
C THR A 119 13.40 4.44 -30.66
N SER A 120 13.47 3.17 -31.10
CA SER A 120 12.81 2.74 -32.34
C SER A 120 11.29 2.61 -32.23
N TYR A 121 10.73 2.70 -31.03
CA TYR A 121 9.30 2.56 -30.82
C TYR A 121 8.52 3.64 -31.56
N LYS A 122 7.65 3.22 -32.49
CA LYS A 122 6.86 4.10 -33.37
C LYS A 122 7.74 5.16 -34.11
N ASP A 123 8.95 4.77 -34.51
CA ASP A 123 9.92 5.69 -35.18
C ASP A 123 10.20 6.96 -34.35
N GLY A 124 10.35 6.82 -33.04
CA GLY A 124 10.59 7.93 -32.09
C GLY A 124 9.36 8.81 -31.80
N LYS A 125 8.17 8.42 -32.27
CA LYS A 125 6.91 9.14 -32.04
C LYS A 125 6.05 8.52 -30.92
N GLY A 126 6.61 7.57 -30.17
CA GLY A 126 5.93 6.91 -29.05
C GLY A 126 5.71 7.85 -27.88
N ASP A 127 4.59 7.66 -27.18
CA ASP A 127 4.24 8.35 -25.92
C ASP A 127 3.34 7.41 -25.10
N VAL A 128 3.97 6.51 -24.33
CA VAL A 128 3.21 5.53 -23.54
C VAL A 128 2.39 6.19 -22.43
N VAL A 129 2.88 7.30 -21.88
CA VAL A 129 2.14 8.09 -20.88
C VAL A 129 0.87 8.66 -21.49
N GLY A 130 0.97 9.27 -22.68
CA GLY A 130 -0.18 9.80 -23.42
C GLY A 130 -1.13 8.71 -23.90
N GLU A 131 -0.60 7.58 -24.37
CA GLU A 131 -1.43 6.44 -24.80
C GLU A 131 -2.25 5.87 -23.63
N LEU A 132 -1.64 5.74 -22.45
CA LEU A 132 -2.37 5.28 -21.26
C LEU A 132 -3.38 6.32 -20.76
N ALA A 133 -3.03 7.61 -20.75
CA ALA A 133 -3.97 8.68 -20.38
C ALA A 133 -5.22 8.67 -21.27
N ALA A 134 -5.03 8.48 -22.59
CA ALA A 134 -6.13 8.35 -23.55
C ALA A 134 -6.99 7.09 -23.28
N ALA A 135 -6.35 5.94 -23.01
CA ALA A 135 -7.05 4.71 -22.65
C ALA A 135 -7.85 4.88 -21.35
N CYS A 136 -7.28 5.51 -20.32
CA CYS A 136 -7.97 5.80 -19.06
C CYS A 136 -9.22 6.64 -19.30
N LYS A 137 -9.11 7.71 -20.09
CA LYS A 137 -10.25 8.56 -20.46
C LYS A 137 -11.35 7.76 -21.18
N LYS A 138 -10.96 6.90 -22.13
CA LYS A 138 -11.88 6.05 -22.90
C LYS A 138 -12.65 5.06 -22.03
N TYR A 139 -11.98 4.46 -21.05
CA TYR A 139 -12.56 3.41 -20.21
C TYR A 139 -13.04 3.89 -18.83
N GLY A 140 -13.03 5.20 -18.58
CA GLY A 140 -13.53 5.78 -17.33
C GLY A 140 -12.65 5.53 -16.10
N LEU A 141 -11.36 5.25 -16.29
CA LEU A 141 -10.39 5.12 -15.23
C LEU A 141 -9.78 6.48 -14.86
N LYS A 142 -9.43 6.65 -13.59
CA LYS A 142 -8.60 7.77 -13.16
C LYS A 142 -7.16 7.53 -13.59
N PHE A 143 -6.47 8.59 -14.04
CA PHE A 143 -5.08 8.53 -14.48
C PHE A 143 -4.16 9.18 -13.46
N GLY A 144 -3.06 8.51 -13.12
CA GLY A 144 -2.02 9.00 -12.23
C GLY A 144 -0.63 8.72 -12.78
N VAL A 145 0.36 9.40 -12.24
CA VAL A 145 1.76 9.28 -12.69
C VAL A 145 2.71 9.10 -11.51
N TYR A 146 3.76 8.35 -11.72
CA TYR A 146 4.93 8.27 -10.85
C TYR A 146 6.09 8.95 -11.56
N LEU A 147 6.77 9.83 -10.86
CA LEU A 147 7.98 10.49 -11.32
C LEU A 147 9.08 10.29 -10.27
N SER A 148 10.05 9.40 -10.55
CA SER A 148 11.16 9.17 -9.64
C SER A 148 11.91 10.46 -9.35
N PRO A 149 12.07 10.84 -8.07
CA PRO A 149 12.96 11.95 -7.70
C PRO A 149 14.42 11.58 -7.90
N TRP A 150 14.78 10.32 -7.73
CA TRP A 150 16.12 9.82 -8.01
C TRP A 150 16.28 9.51 -9.50
N ASP A 151 17.43 9.89 -10.07
CA ASP A 151 17.74 9.68 -11.49
C ASP A 151 19.19 9.22 -11.62
N ARG A 152 19.37 7.94 -11.90
CA ARG A 152 20.68 7.29 -12.01
C ARG A 152 21.38 7.56 -13.34
N HIS A 153 20.67 8.11 -14.31
CA HIS A 153 21.23 8.49 -15.63
C HIS A 153 21.86 9.87 -15.63
N GLN A 154 21.22 10.85 -14.96
CA GLN A 154 21.59 12.26 -15.10
C GLN A 154 22.93 12.62 -14.47
N ALA A 155 23.84 13.18 -15.33
CA ALA A 155 25.17 13.58 -14.92
C ALA A 155 25.18 14.63 -13.79
N PHE A 156 24.15 15.45 -13.69
CA PHE A 156 24.04 16.53 -12.70
C PHE A 156 23.12 16.20 -11.52
N TYR A 157 22.70 14.94 -11.35
CA TYR A 157 22.00 14.53 -10.13
C TYR A 157 22.83 14.86 -8.89
N GLY A 158 22.19 15.34 -7.85
CA GLY A 158 22.85 15.81 -6.61
C GLY A 158 23.23 17.29 -6.65
N THR A 159 23.00 18.01 -7.75
CA THR A 159 23.23 19.45 -7.88
C THR A 159 21.90 20.24 -7.94
N PRO A 160 21.90 21.56 -7.73
CA PRO A 160 20.69 22.39 -7.90
C PRO A 160 20.07 22.30 -9.31
N PHE A 161 20.89 22.13 -10.36
CA PHE A 161 20.41 22.01 -11.74
C PHE A 161 19.45 20.81 -11.93
N TYR A 162 19.70 19.72 -11.22
CA TYR A 162 18.80 18.56 -11.27
C TYR A 162 17.43 18.88 -10.70
N VAL A 163 17.36 19.68 -9.66
CA VAL A 163 16.09 20.08 -9.05
C VAL A 163 15.22 20.82 -10.08
N ASP A 164 15.79 21.76 -10.84
CA ASP A 164 15.05 22.46 -11.89
C ASP A 164 14.63 21.53 -13.04
N TYR A 165 15.52 20.63 -13.47
CA TYR A 165 15.19 19.57 -14.43
C TYR A 165 14.00 18.72 -13.97
N PHE A 166 14.01 18.25 -12.73
CA PHE A 166 12.91 17.49 -12.14
C PHE A 166 11.58 18.26 -12.16
N TYR A 167 11.61 19.55 -11.83
CA TYR A 167 10.43 20.42 -11.85
C TYR A 167 9.92 20.70 -13.26
N HIS A 168 10.79 20.79 -14.23
CA HIS A 168 10.39 20.92 -15.64
C HIS A 168 9.66 19.66 -16.12
N GLN A 169 10.17 18.48 -15.80
CA GLN A 169 9.50 17.21 -16.12
C GLN A 169 8.15 17.08 -15.40
N LEU A 170 8.09 17.44 -14.12
CA LEU A 170 6.85 17.47 -13.37
C LEU A 170 5.80 18.37 -14.04
N ARG A 171 6.18 19.57 -14.45
CA ARG A 171 5.29 20.50 -15.16
C ARG A 171 4.81 19.93 -16.50
N GLU A 172 5.69 19.27 -17.28
CA GLU A 172 5.26 18.61 -18.53
C GLU A 172 4.14 17.61 -18.27
N LEU A 173 4.31 16.73 -17.29
CA LEU A 173 3.31 15.70 -16.95
C LEU A 173 1.98 16.33 -16.54
N PHE A 174 2.01 17.39 -15.73
CA PHE A 174 0.81 18.06 -15.23
C PHE A 174 0.08 18.94 -16.25
N THR A 175 0.72 19.26 -17.40
CA THR A 175 0.13 20.15 -18.41
C THR A 175 -0.21 19.44 -19.72
N ARG A 176 0.27 18.20 -19.94
CA ARG A 176 0.10 17.51 -21.24
C ARG A 176 -0.96 16.40 -21.24
N TYR A 177 -1.23 15.77 -20.10
CA TYR A 177 -1.93 14.48 -20.06
C TYR A 177 -3.32 14.52 -19.38
N GLY A 178 -3.88 15.71 -19.20
CA GLY A 178 -5.20 15.89 -18.56
C GLY A 178 -5.16 15.78 -17.05
N ASP A 179 -6.26 15.36 -16.45
CA ASP A 179 -6.42 15.31 -15.00
C ASP A 179 -5.64 14.14 -14.40
N ILE A 180 -4.76 14.47 -13.45
CA ILE A 180 -3.97 13.50 -12.67
C ILE A 180 -4.62 13.36 -11.30
N PHE A 181 -5.12 12.16 -10.96
CA PHE A 181 -5.73 11.93 -9.65
C PHE A 181 -4.69 11.79 -8.54
N GLU A 182 -3.51 11.27 -8.88
CA GLU A 182 -2.42 11.04 -7.94
C GLU A 182 -1.05 11.16 -8.63
N ILE A 183 -0.14 11.86 -7.95
CA ILE A 183 1.31 11.88 -8.25
C ILE A 183 2.06 11.10 -7.19
N TRP A 184 2.94 10.22 -7.62
CA TRP A 184 3.70 9.33 -6.77
C TRP A 184 5.18 9.71 -6.74
N PHE A 185 5.68 10.12 -5.57
CA PHE A 185 7.09 10.42 -5.33
C PHE A 185 7.69 9.34 -4.45
N ASP A 186 8.62 8.58 -5.02
CA ASP A 186 9.33 7.51 -4.34
C ASP A 186 10.23 8.05 -3.22
N GLY A 187 10.28 7.32 -2.10
CA GLY A 187 11.19 7.61 -1.00
C GLY A 187 12.65 7.21 -1.27
N ALA A 188 12.91 6.38 -2.29
CA ALA A 188 14.26 6.02 -2.71
C ALA A 188 14.99 7.23 -3.31
N ASN A 189 16.19 7.50 -2.81
CA ASN A 189 16.93 8.69 -3.21
C ASN A 189 18.42 8.56 -2.89
N GLY A 190 19.25 8.93 -3.87
CA GLY A 190 20.70 8.84 -3.74
C GLY A 190 21.23 7.38 -3.74
N GLY A 191 22.41 7.19 -4.19
CA GLY A 191 23.07 5.89 -4.31
C GLY A 191 23.94 5.80 -5.55
N ASP A 192 24.21 4.58 -5.98
CA ASP A 192 25.00 4.28 -7.18
C ASP A 192 24.23 4.65 -8.43
N GLY A 193 24.95 5.04 -9.47
CA GLY A 193 24.34 5.32 -10.75
C GLY A 193 25.38 5.52 -11.86
N TRP A 194 24.89 5.48 -13.09
CA TRP A 194 25.66 5.81 -14.28
C TRP A 194 26.13 7.27 -14.28
N TYR A 195 25.23 8.19 -13.92
CA TYR A 195 25.48 9.63 -13.77
C TYR A 195 26.32 10.22 -14.93
N GLY A 196 25.88 9.94 -16.18
CA GLY A 196 26.57 10.42 -17.37
C GLY A 196 27.95 9.81 -17.61
N GLY A 197 28.21 8.62 -17.07
CA GLY A 197 29.48 7.90 -17.18
C GLY A 197 30.42 8.03 -15.99
N ALA A 198 30.05 8.83 -14.97
CA ALA A 198 30.86 8.97 -13.75
C ALA A 198 30.91 7.67 -12.94
N LYS A 199 29.83 6.87 -12.97
CA LYS A 199 29.73 5.57 -12.28
C LYS A 199 30.08 5.68 -10.80
N ASP A 200 29.50 6.66 -10.12
CA ASP A 200 29.80 6.96 -8.72
C ASP A 200 28.58 6.74 -7.80
N THR A 201 28.73 7.08 -6.52
CA THR A 201 27.66 7.08 -5.54
C THR A 201 27.38 8.51 -5.10
N ARG A 202 26.13 8.97 -5.23
CA ARG A 202 25.72 10.32 -4.85
C ARG A 202 24.76 10.29 -3.67
N THR A 203 25.09 11.07 -2.66
CA THR A 203 24.23 11.31 -1.48
C THR A 203 23.64 12.69 -1.53
N ILE A 204 22.40 12.81 -1.07
CA ILE A 204 21.69 14.09 -0.95
C ILE A 204 21.06 14.22 0.43
N ASP A 205 20.77 15.43 0.86
CA ASP A 205 19.90 15.64 2.01
C ASP A 205 18.44 15.37 1.63
N ARG A 206 17.92 14.26 2.06
CA ARG A 206 16.57 13.77 1.74
C ARG A 206 15.45 14.75 2.12
N ARG A 207 15.68 15.58 3.13
CA ARG A 207 14.67 16.52 3.64
C ARG A 207 14.55 17.76 2.79
N THR A 208 15.65 18.23 2.23
CA THR A 208 15.73 19.58 1.65
C THR A 208 16.05 19.60 0.17
N TYR A 209 16.81 18.63 -0.35
CA TYR A 209 17.35 18.64 -1.70
C TYR A 209 16.29 18.82 -2.79
N TYR A 210 15.22 18.04 -2.76
CA TYR A 210 14.18 18.11 -3.79
C TYR A 210 13.23 19.29 -3.64
N GLN A 211 13.31 20.07 -2.56
CA GLN A 211 12.44 21.23 -2.31
C GLN A 211 10.94 20.88 -2.42
N TYR A 212 10.49 19.77 -1.83
CA TYR A 212 9.11 19.29 -1.94
C TYR A 212 8.01 20.34 -1.68
N PRO A 213 8.17 21.37 -0.78
CA PRO A 213 7.20 22.44 -0.68
C PRO A 213 6.95 23.19 -1.99
N ARG A 214 7.98 23.31 -2.88
CA ARG A 214 7.85 23.89 -4.23
C ARG A 214 7.01 22.96 -5.13
N ALA A 215 7.20 21.63 -5.03
CA ALA A 215 6.37 20.65 -5.75
C ALA A 215 4.90 20.77 -5.35
N TYR A 216 4.62 20.75 -4.05
CA TYR A 216 3.25 20.83 -3.53
C TYR A 216 2.54 22.11 -3.97
N LYS A 217 3.25 23.24 -3.95
CA LYS A 217 2.72 24.51 -4.46
C LYS A 217 2.39 24.42 -5.95
N MET A 218 3.34 23.93 -6.78
CA MET A 218 3.13 23.78 -8.24
C MET A 218 1.95 22.85 -8.55
N ILE A 219 1.85 21.70 -7.87
CA ILE A 219 0.77 20.74 -8.07
C ILE A 219 -0.57 21.37 -7.70
N ASN A 220 -0.64 22.06 -6.56
CA ASN A 220 -1.86 22.73 -6.13
C ASN A 220 -2.30 23.87 -7.06
N GLU A 221 -1.34 24.56 -7.69
CA GLU A 221 -1.64 25.61 -8.68
C GLU A 221 -2.15 25.03 -10.01
N LEU A 222 -1.58 23.89 -10.45
CA LEU A 222 -1.92 23.26 -11.74
C LEU A 222 -3.14 22.34 -11.63
N GLN A 223 -3.21 21.52 -10.59
CA GLN A 223 -4.26 20.51 -10.40
C GLN A 223 -4.55 20.31 -8.90
N PRO A 224 -5.32 21.18 -8.25
CA PRO A 224 -5.55 21.17 -6.80
C PRO A 224 -6.25 19.90 -6.28
N GLN A 225 -6.90 19.13 -7.17
CA GLN A 225 -7.55 17.86 -6.82
C GLN A 225 -6.57 16.67 -6.75
N CYS A 226 -5.33 16.82 -7.24
CA CYS A 226 -4.35 15.76 -7.27
C CYS A 226 -3.91 15.35 -5.86
N ILE A 227 -3.94 14.07 -5.55
CA ILE A 227 -3.36 13.51 -4.33
C ILE A 227 -1.86 13.37 -4.51
N VAL A 228 -1.09 13.84 -3.55
CA VAL A 228 0.37 13.72 -3.54
C VAL A 228 0.76 12.60 -2.60
N PHE A 229 1.26 11.52 -3.16
CA PHE A 229 1.87 10.41 -2.42
C PHE A 229 3.35 10.68 -2.13
N SER A 230 3.75 10.41 -0.92
CA SER A 230 5.14 10.16 -0.49
C SER A 230 5.11 9.43 0.85
N ASP A 231 6.26 9.07 1.43
CA ASP A 231 6.30 8.47 2.77
C ASP A 231 5.56 9.30 3.81
N GLY A 232 5.61 10.62 3.69
CA GLY A 232 4.97 11.56 4.60
C GLY A 232 3.79 12.37 4.02
N GLY A 233 3.29 12.06 2.86
CA GLY A 233 2.20 12.80 2.22
C GLY A 233 2.68 14.04 1.46
N PRO A 234 1.84 15.08 1.30
CA PRO A 234 0.71 15.48 2.15
C PRO A 234 -0.64 14.84 1.83
N GLY A 235 -0.85 14.24 0.65
CA GLY A 235 -2.14 13.69 0.24
C GLY A 235 -2.43 12.33 0.86
N CYS A 236 -1.54 11.38 0.67
CA CYS A 236 -1.53 10.06 1.28
C CYS A 236 -0.09 9.64 1.60
N ARG A 237 0.07 8.62 2.45
CA ARG A 237 1.38 8.12 2.85
C ARG A 237 1.61 6.70 2.41
N TRP A 238 2.86 6.36 2.17
CA TRP A 238 3.27 4.98 2.09
C TRP A 238 2.96 4.22 3.39
N VAL A 239 2.50 2.98 3.27
CA VAL A 239 2.18 2.13 4.43
C VAL A 239 3.42 1.60 5.16
N GLY A 240 4.62 1.83 4.63
CA GLY A 240 5.87 1.41 5.26
C GLY A 240 6.29 -0.03 4.97
N ASN A 241 5.68 -0.69 4.01
CA ASN A 241 6.09 -1.97 3.46
C ASN A 241 5.55 -2.15 2.05
N GLU A 242 6.18 -3.04 1.25
CA GLU A 242 5.75 -3.39 -0.11
C GLU A 242 5.03 -4.76 -0.15
N ARG A 243 4.46 -5.19 0.97
CA ARG A 243 3.72 -6.45 1.07
C ARG A 243 2.22 -6.29 0.88
N GLY A 244 1.75 -5.05 0.74
CA GLY A 244 0.37 -4.71 0.43
C GLY A 244 -0.60 -4.77 1.60
N TYR A 245 -0.15 -4.54 2.84
CA TYR A 245 -1.04 -4.51 3.99
C TYR A 245 -0.70 -3.45 5.03
N ALA A 246 -1.74 -2.91 5.66
CA ALA A 246 -1.66 -2.04 6.81
C ALA A 246 -1.83 -2.85 8.11
N HIS A 247 -1.38 -2.28 9.22
CA HIS A 247 -1.65 -2.85 10.54
C HIS A 247 -3.15 -2.76 10.87
N ALA A 248 -3.63 -3.67 11.73
CA ALA A 248 -5.02 -3.65 12.20
C ALA A 248 -5.37 -2.35 12.94
N THR A 249 -4.42 -1.79 13.69
CA THR A 249 -4.49 -0.41 14.18
C THR A 249 -3.94 0.50 13.09
N ASN A 250 -4.79 1.32 12.45
CA ASN A 250 -4.38 2.24 11.41
C ASN A 250 -5.09 3.59 11.53
N TRP A 251 -4.34 4.60 11.94
CA TRP A 251 -4.78 6.00 11.98
C TRP A 251 -4.47 6.68 10.66
N SER A 252 -5.44 7.40 10.13
CA SER A 252 -5.22 8.27 8.96
C SER A 252 -4.46 9.56 9.32
N PHE A 253 -3.68 9.57 10.39
CA PHE A 253 -2.98 10.73 10.90
C PHE A 253 -1.48 10.52 10.90
N LEU A 254 -0.73 11.61 10.66
CA LEU A 254 0.73 11.68 10.88
C LEU A 254 1.10 12.92 11.69
N ARG A 255 2.18 12.80 12.45
CA ARG A 255 2.98 13.94 12.93
C ARG A 255 3.79 14.47 11.75
N ARG A 256 3.14 15.31 10.94
CA ARG A 256 3.63 15.69 9.60
C ARG A 256 5.01 16.35 9.59
N GLY A 257 5.39 17.05 10.65
CA GLY A 257 6.72 17.67 10.77
C GLY A 257 7.87 16.67 10.97
N GLU A 258 7.58 15.43 11.34
CA GLU A 258 8.59 14.41 11.62
C GLU A 258 8.83 13.48 10.43
N VAL A 259 7.81 13.26 9.58
CA VAL A 259 7.86 12.30 8.47
C VAL A 259 8.17 13.01 7.14
N PHE A 260 9.12 12.47 6.39
CA PHE A 260 9.58 13.01 5.12
C PHE A 260 9.92 11.87 4.15
N PRO A 261 10.01 12.10 2.84
CA PRO A 261 10.41 11.07 1.87
C PRO A 261 11.76 10.44 2.19
N GLY A 262 11.80 9.11 2.28
CA GLY A 262 12.97 8.36 2.77
C GLY A 262 13.05 8.29 4.30
N TYR A 263 11.91 8.42 5.01
CA TYR A 263 11.82 8.31 6.47
C TYR A 263 12.31 6.96 6.98
N GLU A 264 13.23 6.99 7.95
CA GLU A 264 13.91 5.76 8.39
C GLU A 264 13.05 4.84 9.25
N LYS A 265 12.11 5.41 10.01
CA LYS A 265 11.20 4.64 10.88
C LYS A 265 9.91 4.26 10.15
N TYR A 266 10.03 3.79 8.92
CA TYR A 266 8.88 3.47 8.05
C TYR A 266 7.91 2.43 8.66
N TYR A 267 8.35 1.60 9.62
CA TYR A 267 7.47 0.68 10.33
C TYR A 267 6.34 1.39 11.12
N GLU A 268 6.54 2.65 11.54
CA GLU A 268 5.51 3.47 12.19
C GLU A 268 4.39 3.84 11.22
N LEU A 269 4.69 3.91 9.92
CA LEU A 269 3.74 4.30 8.89
C LEU A 269 2.63 3.25 8.69
N GLN A 270 2.85 1.99 9.09
CA GLN A 270 1.83 0.94 9.04
C GLN A 270 0.61 1.24 9.92
N GLN A 271 0.83 1.96 11.01
CA GLN A 271 -0.20 2.32 11.98
C GLN A 271 -0.60 3.79 11.92
N GLY A 272 0.25 4.65 11.35
CA GLY A 272 0.13 6.09 11.52
C GLY A 272 0.31 6.51 12.98
N HIS A 273 -0.02 7.75 13.29
CA HIS A 273 0.19 8.31 14.63
C HIS A 273 -1.14 8.72 15.27
N ALA A 274 -1.52 8.09 16.38
CA ALA A 274 -2.77 8.40 17.09
C ALA A 274 -2.89 9.87 17.52
N ASP A 275 -1.77 10.54 17.75
CA ASP A 275 -1.61 11.95 18.09
C ASP A 275 -1.19 12.83 16.88
N GLY A 276 -1.31 12.29 15.68
CA GLY A 276 -0.97 13.01 14.45
C GLY A 276 -1.79 14.28 14.27
N ASN A 277 -1.17 15.28 13.67
CA ASN A 277 -1.71 16.64 13.50
C ASN A 277 -2.23 16.92 12.07
N GLN A 278 -2.04 15.99 11.14
CA GLN A 278 -2.52 16.12 9.76
C GLN A 278 -3.13 14.82 9.27
N TRP A 279 -4.21 14.93 8.45
CA TRP A 279 -4.82 13.78 7.79
C TRP A 279 -3.94 13.33 6.62
N VAL A 280 -3.39 12.13 6.71
CA VAL A 280 -2.53 11.50 5.70
C VAL A 280 -2.83 10.00 5.69
N PRO A 281 -3.89 9.57 4.99
CA PRO A 281 -4.31 8.17 4.98
C PRO A 281 -3.26 7.28 4.30
N ALA A 282 -3.26 6.00 4.66
CA ALA A 282 -2.29 5.04 4.14
C ALA A 282 -2.66 4.52 2.75
N GLU A 283 -1.63 4.30 1.94
CA GLU A 283 -1.68 3.51 0.71
C GLU A 283 -0.77 2.28 0.87
N CYS A 284 -1.31 1.11 0.52
CA CYS A 284 -0.60 -0.15 0.47
C CYS A 284 -0.24 -0.45 -0.97
N ASP A 285 1.03 -0.43 -1.30
CA ASP A 285 1.56 -0.81 -2.60
C ASP A 285 2.08 -2.26 -2.57
N VAL A 286 1.84 -2.99 -3.65
CA VAL A 286 2.30 -4.38 -3.80
C VAL A 286 2.32 -4.78 -5.27
N SER A 287 3.36 -5.49 -5.69
CA SER A 287 3.35 -6.09 -7.03
C SER A 287 2.59 -7.43 -7.03
N ILE A 288 1.84 -7.69 -8.10
CA ILE A 288 1.16 -8.98 -8.32
C ILE A 288 2.16 -10.12 -8.52
N ARG A 289 3.41 -9.80 -8.88
CA ARG A 289 4.56 -10.70 -9.04
C ARG A 289 5.60 -10.43 -7.94
N PRO A 290 6.68 -11.23 -7.82
CA PRO A 290 7.78 -10.92 -6.93
C PRO A 290 8.46 -9.59 -7.25
N GLY A 291 8.78 -9.33 -8.53
CA GLY A 291 9.39 -8.10 -9.01
C GLY A 291 8.38 -7.00 -9.32
N TRP A 292 8.85 -5.74 -9.37
CA TRP A 292 8.08 -4.58 -9.84
C TRP A 292 8.07 -4.50 -11.36
N PHE A 293 9.21 -4.79 -12.00
CA PHE A 293 9.29 -4.96 -13.45
C PHE A 293 9.02 -6.41 -13.87
N TYR A 294 8.73 -6.62 -15.15
CA TYR A 294 8.44 -7.95 -15.68
C TYR A 294 9.71 -8.78 -15.84
N HIS A 295 9.64 -10.00 -15.30
CA HIS A 295 10.62 -11.06 -15.49
C HIS A 295 9.92 -12.33 -15.94
N GLU A 296 10.28 -12.88 -17.11
CA GLU A 296 9.67 -14.09 -17.65
C GLU A 296 9.77 -15.29 -16.68
N ARG A 297 10.88 -15.39 -15.93
CA ARG A 297 11.08 -16.42 -14.87
C ARG A 297 10.08 -16.34 -13.71
N GLU A 298 9.24 -15.31 -13.66
CA GLU A 298 8.20 -15.12 -12.63
C GLU A 298 6.78 -15.43 -13.11
N ASP A 299 6.60 -15.90 -14.35
CA ASP A 299 5.27 -16.19 -14.89
C ASP A 299 4.48 -17.24 -14.09
N ASN A 300 5.17 -18.12 -13.39
CA ASN A 300 4.59 -19.10 -12.47
C ASN A 300 4.56 -18.65 -11.00
N LYS A 301 4.92 -17.39 -10.70
CA LYS A 301 4.99 -16.82 -9.34
C LYS A 301 3.96 -15.72 -9.10
N VAL A 302 2.98 -15.59 -9.97
CA VAL A 302 1.89 -14.62 -9.82
C VAL A 302 1.11 -14.92 -8.54
N LYS A 303 0.82 -13.88 -7.75
CA LYS A 303 0.03 -14.04 -6.52
C LYS A 303 -1.31 -14.70 -6.80
N SER A 304 -1.65 -15.72 -6.00
CA SER A 304 -2.90 -16.44 -6.12
C SER A 304 -4.11 -15.58 -5.77
N VAL A 305 -5.29 -16.00 -6.20
CA VAL A 305 -6.56 -15.34 -5.84
C VAL A 305 -6.74 -15.27 -4.32
N ASP A 306 -6.35 -16.31 -3.58
CA ASP A 306 -6.38 -16.32 -2.11
C ASP A 306 -5.48 -15.23 -1.51
N HIS A 307 -4.25 -15.11 -2.02
CA HIS A 307 -3.31 -14.09 -1.57
C HIS A 307 -3.83 -12.67 -1.87
N LEU A 308 -4.27 -12.42 -3.11
CA LEU A 308 -4.82 -11.12 -3.51
C LEU A 308 -6.07 -10.75 -2.70
N THR A 309 -6.94 -11.74 -2.41
CA THR A 309 -8.12 -11.53 -1.54
C THR A 309 -7.69 -11.16 -0.12
N ASP A 310 -6.68 -11.84 0.43
CA ASP A 310 -6.13 -11.50 1.76
C ASP A 310 -5.57 -10.07 1.80
N LEU A 311 -4.86 -9.66 0.74
CA LEU A 311 -4.36 -8.28 0.60
C LEU A 311 -5.49 -7.26 0.65
N TYR A 312 -6.62 -7.50 -0.04
CA TYR A 312 -7.79 -6.61 0.02
C TYR A 312 -8.29 -6.44 1.45
N TYR A 313 -8.45 -7.53 2.20
CA TYR A 313 -8.91 -7.48 3.59
C TYR A 313 -7.91 -6.79 4.52
N ARG A 314 -6.60 -6.93 4.27
CA ARG A 314 -5.54 -6.37 5.11
C ARG A 314 -5.09 -4.97 4.70
N SER A 315 -5.57 -4.45 3.58
CA SER A 315 -5.36 -3.07 3.13
C SER A 315 -6.65 -2.25 3.23
N VAL A 316 -7.60 -2.48 2.33
CA VAL A 316 -8.90 -1.78 2.33
C VAL A 316 -9.67 -2.08 3.61
N GLY A 317 -9.66 -3.33 4.05
CA GLY A 317 -10.27 -3.72 5.32
C GLY A 317 -9.53 -3.21 6.57
N HIS A 318 -8.37 -2.59 6.43
CA HIS A 318 -7.59 -1.95 7.49
C HIS A 318 -7.41 -0.44 7.28
N ASN A 319 -8.42 0.22 6.68
CA ASN A 319 -8.43 1.68 6.51
C ASN A 319 -7.29 2.22 5.63
N ALA A 320 -6.93 1.52 4.56
CA ALA A 320 -5.93 1.94 3.58
C ALA A 320 -6.42 1.70 2.16
N ASN A 321 -5.90 2.42 1.17
CA ASN A 321 -6.13 2.04 -0.23
C ASN A 321 -5.12 0.97 -0.65
N LEU A 322 -5.46 0.20 -1.69
CA LEU A 322 -4.63 -0.85 -2.25
C LEU A 322 -4.22 -0.51 -3.69
N LEU A 323 -2.93 -0.30 -3.88
CA LEU A 323 -2.28 -0.08 -5.16
C LEU A 323 -1.59 -1.38 -5.59
N ILE A 324 -2.12 -2.04 -6.63
CA ILE A 324 -1.57 -3.31 -7.14
C ILE A 324 -0.80 -3.06 -8.41
N ASN A 325 0.48 -3.43 -8.43
CA ASN A 325 1.34 -3.29 -9.60
C ASN A 325 1.20 -4.48 -10.55
N PHE A 326 1.15 -4.15 -11.83
CA PHE A 326 1.14 -5.07 -12.97
C PHE A 326 2.37 -4.81 -13.83
N PRO A 327 3.41 -5.64 -13.72
CA PRO A 327 4.56 -5.58 -14.61
C PRO A 327 4.14 -5.84 -16.06
N VAL A 328 4.45 -4.91 -16.96
CA VAL A 328 4.16 -5.07 -18.39
C VAL A 328 5.23 -5.95 -19.04
N ASN A 329 4.82 -6.98 -19.77
CA ASN A 329 5.75 -7.90 -20.43
C ASN A 329 6.48 -7.25 -21.61
N LYS A 330 7.47 -7.94 -22.19
CA LYS A 330 8.28 -7.44 -23.32
C LYS A 330 7.47 -7.17 -24.60
N GLU A 331 6.29 -7.77 -24.75
CA GLU A 331 5.39 -7.42 -25.85
C GLU A 331 4.68 -6.07 -25.62
N GLY A 332 4.63 -5.56 -24.39
CA GLY A 332 3.90 -4.36 -24.01
C GLY A 332 2.47 -4.65 -23.51
N ARG A 333 2.22 -5.83 -22.91
CA ARG A 333 0.88 -6.28 -22.46
C ARG A 333 0.90 -6.74 -21.00
N ILE A 334 -0.24 -6.61 -20.33
CA ILE A 334 -0.47 -7.31 -19.06
C ILE A 334 -0.58 -8.81 -19.35
N HIS A 335 0.20 -9.61 -18.61
CA HIS A 335 0.24 -11.05 -18.79
C HIS A 335 -1.12 -11.70 -18.48
N PRO A 336 -1.56 -12.73 -19.24
CA PRO A 336 -2.87 -13.37 -19.04
C PRO A 336 -3.13 -13.87 -17.62
N THR A 337 -2.13 -14.46 -16.96
CA THR A 337 -2.26 -14.96 -15.58
C THR A 337 -2.51 -13.81 -14.59
N ASP A 338 -1.81 -12.67 -14.75
CA ASP A 338 -1.99 -11.47 -13.90
C ASP A 338 -3.42 -10.95 -14.05
N SER A 339 -3.88 -10.83 -15.30
CA SER A 339 -5.25 -10.43 -15.63
C SER A 339 -6.30 -11.38 -15.05
N ALA A 340 -6.11 -12.71 -15.21
CA ALA A 340 -7.04 -13.70 -14.70
C ALA A 340 -7.16 -13.67 -13.17
N ASN A 341 -6.02 -13.61 -12.46
CA ASN A 341 -6.00 -13.65 -11.00
C ASN A 341 -6.61 -12.40 -10.37
N ILE A 342 -6.35 -11.20 -10.94
CA ILE A 342 -6.93 -9.97 -10.38
C ILE A 342 -8.44 -9.88 -10.63
N VAL A 343 -8.91 -10.34 -11.80
CA VAL A 343 -10.35 -10.39 -12.12
C VAL A 343 -11.06 -11.40 -11.20
N ALA A 344 -10.47 -12.56 -10.98
CA ALA A 344 -11.01 -13.57 -10.08
C ALA A 344 -11.05 -13.10 -8.61
N MET A 345 -10.02 -12.36 -8.17
CA MET A 345 -10.02 -11.71 -6.84
C MET A 345 -11.19 -10.73 -6.71
N HIS A 346 -11.38 -9.85 -7.68
CA HIS A 346 -12.49 -8.89 -7.68
C HIS A 346 -13.84 -9.59 -7.61
N GLN A 347 -14.07 -10.62 -8.43
CA GLN A 347 -15.29 -11.42 -8.40
C GLN A 347 -15.53 -12.05 -7.04
N ARG A 348 -14.48 -12.62 -6.44
CA ARG A 348 -14.57 -13.23 -5.12
C ARG A 348 -14.91 -12.22 -4.03
N VAL A 349 -14.22 -11.10 -3.95
CA VAL A 349 -14.50 -10.04 -2.96
C VAL A 349 -15.92 -9.52 -3.13
N THR A 350 -16.35 -9.27 -4.38
CA THR A 350 -17.71 -8.84 -4.68
C THR A 350 -18.74 -9.85 -4.16
N THR A 351 -18.56 -11.14 -4.46
CA THR A 351 -19.46 -12.21 -4.00
C THR A 351 -19.48 -12.35 -2.48
N GLU A 352 -18.32 -12.27 -1.82
CA GLU A 352 -18.22 -12.37 -0.36
C GLU A 352 -18.95 -11.23 0.36
N LEU A 353 -19.02 -10.03 -0.26
CA LEU A 353 -19.55 -8.80 0.33
C LEU A 353 -20.85 -8.31 -0.36
N GLU A 354 -21.53 -9.16 -1.13
CA GLU A 354 -22.73 -8.76 -1.89
C GLU A 354 -23.97 -8.60 -1.00
N HIS A 355 -24.22 -9.56 -0.13
CA HIS A 355 -25.48 -9.65 0.61
C HIS A 355 -25.32 -9.23 2.05
N ASN A 356 -25.64 -7.97 2.35
CA ASN A 356 -25.65 -7.49 3.74
C ASN A 356 -26.78 -8.15 4.55
N LEU A 357 -26.43 -9.07 5.43
CA LEU A 357 -27.35 -9.83 6.30
C LEU A 357 -28.03 -8.96 7.37
N LEU A 358 -27.55 -7.72 7.58
CA LEU A 358 -28.18 -6.77 8.52
C LEU A 358 -29.40 -6.07 7.91
N ARG A 359 -29.60 -6.15 6.58
CA ARG A 359 -30.83 -5.65 5.95
C ARG A 359 -32.02 -6.47 6.47
N GLY A 360 -32.97 -5.77 7.09
CA GLY A 360 -34.13 -6.41 7.74
C GLY A 360 -33.90 -6.86 9.17
N ALA A 361 -32.70 -6.76 9.72
CA ALA A 361 -32.43 -6.93 11.14
C ALA A 361 -32.90 -5.72 11.95
N ARG A 362 -33.34 -5.93 13.18
CA ARG A 362 -33.66 -4.84 14.12
C ARG A 362 -32.38 -4.36 14.79
N ILE A 363 -32.02 -3.11 14.58
CA ILE A 363 -30.88 -2.48 15.23
C ILE A 363 -31.36 -1.50 16.30
N LYS A 364 -30.74 -1.54 17.49
CA LYS A 364 -30.93 -0.58 18.57
C LYS A 364 -29.58 -0.08 19.02
N ALA A 365 -29.44 1.23 19.19
CA ALA A 365 -28.30 1.86 19.81
C ALA A 365 -28.57 2.16 21.28
N SER A 366 -27.51 2.17 22.10
CA SER A 366 -27.60 2.63 23.49
C SER A 366 -27.72 4.14 23.60
N ASP A 367 -27.35 4.87 22.56
CA ASP A 367 -27.45 6.33 22.45
C ASP A 367 -27.63 6.74 20.97
N GLU A 368 -28.51 7.71 20.71
CA GLU A 368 -28.76 8.30 19.38
C GLU A 368 -28.91 9.81 19.52
N ARG A 369 -28.17 10.59 18.70
CA ARG A 369 -28.18 12.06 18.74
C ARG A 369 -29.50 12.70 18.31
N GLY A 370 -30.32 12.00 17.56
CA GLY A 370 -31.59 12.47 17.04
C GLY A 370 -32.02 11.73 15.78
N ARG A 371 -33.20 12.03 15.25
CA ARG A 371 -33.79 11.28 14.12
C ARG A 371 -32.92 11.29 12.86
N ARG A 372 -32.22 12.41 12.60
CA ARG A 372 -31.31 12.58 11.45
C ARG A 372 -30.09 11.68 11.55
N PHE A 373 -29.62 11.37 12.76
CA PHE A 373 -28.41 10.60 13.05
C PHE A 373 -28.73 9.26 13.73
N GLY A 374 -29.87 8.67 13.37
CA GLY A 374 -30.37 7.43 13.95
C GLY A 374 -29.83 6.18 13.25
N VAL A 375 -30.07 5.01 13.88
CA VAL A 375 -29.58 3.70 13.40
C VAL A 375 -30.02 3.29 11.99
N LYS A 376 -31.01 3.95 11.41
CA LYS A 376 -31.44 3.68 10.03
C LYS A 376 -30.36 3.97 8.99
N ALA A 377 -29.46 4.91 9.28
CA ALA A 377 -28.33 5.25 8.44
C ALA A 377 -27.27 4.14 8.35
N LEU A 378 -27.25 3.22 9.32
CA LEU A 378 -26.20 2.19 9.42
C LEU A 378 -26.25 1.10 8.35
N THR A 379 -27.34 0.98 7.57
CA THR A 379 -27.52 -0.11 6.60
C THR A 379 -28.18 0.39 5.29
N ASP A 380 -28.12 1.69 5.02
CA ASP A 380 -28.75 2.29 3.84
C ASP A 380 -27.84 2.33 2.61
N ASN A 381 -26.59 1.89 2.75
CA ASN A 381 -25.56 1.87 1.72
C ASN A 381 -25.22 3.27 1.18
N ARG A 382 -25.28 4.28 2.06
CA ARG A 382 -24.94 5.67 1.74
C ARG A 382 -23.84 6.18 2.63
N PHE A 383 -22.77 6.65 2.03
CA PHE A 383 -21.62 7.18 2.77
C PHE A 383 -21.92 8.54 3.46
N ASP A 384 -22.86 9.32 2.91
CA ASP A 384 -23.20 10.68 3.37
C ASP A 384 -24.22 10.73 4.51
N THR A 385 -24.75 9.58 4.92
CA THR A 385 -25.60 9.40 6.10
C THR A 385 -24.85 8.64 7.17
N TYR A 386 -25.16 8.89 8.45
CA TYR A 386 -24.49 8.22 9.55
C TYR A 386 -25.30 8.26 10.84
N TRP A 387 -25.13 7.23 11.65
CA TRP A 387 -25.55 7.24 13.05
C TRP A 387 -24.51 7.97 13.89
N ALA A 388 -24.98 8.79 14.85
CA ALA A 388 -24.09 9.46 15.80
C ALA A 388 -24.65 9.42 17.22
N THR A 389 -23.74 9.37 18.20
CA THR A 389 -24.04 9.56 19.62
C THR A 389 -24.05 11.04 19.99
N HIS A 390 -24.58 11.38 21.19
CA HIS A 390 -24.46 12.72 21.76
C HIS A 390 -22.99 13.10 22.01
N ASP A 391 -22.67 14.38 22.07
CA ASP A 391 -21.30 14.90 22.09
C ASP A 391 -20.42 14.34 23.21
N SER A 392 -20.98 14.11 24.39
CA SER A 392 -20.28 13.56 25.55
C SER A 392 -20.11 12.04 25.54
N VAL A 393 -20.78 11.32 24.61
CA VAL A 393 -20.85 9.85 24.61
C VAL A 393 -19.76 9.27 23.70
N ARG A 394 -18.71 8.74 24.30
CA ARG A 394 -17.55 8.11 23.64
C ARG A 394 -17.58 6.58 23.65
N CYS A 395 -18.55 6.00 24.36
CA CYS A 395 -18.77 4.56 24.44
C CYS A 395 -20.24 4.29 24.14
N ALA A 396 -20.52 3.35 23.24
CA ALA A 396 -21.89 2.98 22.89
C ALA A 396 -21.97 1.53 22.41
N THR A 397 -23.20 1.00 22.40
CA THR A 397 -23.46 -0.37 21.96
C THR A 397 -24.56 -0.38 20.91
N LEU A 398 -24.29 -1.05 19.78
CA LEU A 398 -25.30 -1.44 18.81
C LEU A 398 -25.74 -2.88 19.10
N SER A 399 -27.01 -3.07 19.34
CA SER A 399 -27.63 -4.39 19.52
C SER A 399 -28.44 -4.75 18.28
N ILE A 400 -28.07 -5.84 17.63
CA ILE A 400 -28.62 -6.30 16.35
C ILE A 400 -29.38 -7.59 16.58
N SER A 401 -30.65 -7.65 16.17
CA SER A 401 -31.49 -8.85 16.28
C SER A 401 -31.93 -9.29 14.90
N PHE A 402 -31.51 -10.49 14.51
CA PHE A 402 -31.92 -11.12 13.26
C PHE A 402 -33.33 -11.75 13.39
N PRO A 403 -34.15 -11.74 12.31
CA PRO A 403 -35.47 -12.36 12.34
C PRO A 403 -35.41 -13.88 12.52
N ARG A 404 -34.29 -14.50 12.13
CA ARG A 404 -34.01 -15.94 12.29
C ARG A 404 -32.55 -16.16 12.67
N ALA A 405 -32.20 -17.37 13.09
CA ALA A 405 -30.80 -17.75 13.27
C ALA A 405 -30.04 -17.57 11.94
N THR A 406 -29.00 -16.76 11.95
CA THR A 406 -28.28 -16.32 10.76
C THR A 406 -26.80 -16.70 10.91
N GLN A 407 -26.25 -17.31 9.87
CA GLN A 407 -24.83 -17.64 9.79
C GLN A 407 -24.08 -16.47 9.14
N LEU A 408 -22.95 -16.09 9.75
CA LEU A 408 -22.08 -15.02 9.25
C LEU A 408 -20.61 -15.28 9.62
N ASN A 409 -19.69 -14.74 8.83
CA ASN A 409 -18.25 -14.85 9.07
C ASN A 409 -17.46 -13.61 8.58
N ARG A 410 -18.19 -12.54 8.21
CA ARG A 410 -17.62 -11.24 7.81
C ARG A 410 -18.42 -10.13 8.48
N LEU A 411 -17.70 -9.08 8.88
CA LEU A 411 -18.30 -7.84 9.39
C LEU A 411 -17.59 -6.64 8.79
N LEU A 412 -18.36 -5.66 8.33
CA LEU A 412 -17.89 -4.35 7.84
C LEU A 412 -18.33 -3.28 8.83
N LEU A 413 -17.40 -2.37 9.16
CA LEU A 413 -17.64 -1.14 9.90
C LEU A 413 -17.02 0.03 9.13
N GLN A 414 -17.73 1.16 9.04
CA GLN A 414 -17.23 2.40 8.43
C GLN A 414 -17.54 3.59 9.31
N GLU A 415 -16.54 4.41 9.62
CA GLU A 415 -16.74 5.72 10.24
C GLU A 415 -17.10 6.77 9.19
N TYR A 416 -17.88 7.76 9.59
CA TYR A 416 -18.09 8.96 8.79
C TYR A 416 -16.87 9.88 8.90
N ILE A 417 -15.83 9.55 8.16
CA ILE A 417 -14.51 10.20 8.23
C ILE A 417 -14.46 11.69 7.90
N PRO A 418 -15.41 12.31 7.15
CA PRO A 418 -15.42 13.77 6.98
C PRO A 418 -15.45 14.56 8.29
N LEU A 419 -15.92 13.94 9.38
CA LEU A 419 -15.87 14.52 10.73
C LEU A 419 -14.67 14.03 11.57
N GLY A 420 -13.70 13.34 10.95
CA GLY A 420 -12.50 12.79 11.57
C GLY A 420 -12.64 11.33 11.98
N GLN A 421 -11.53 10.61 12.04
CA GLN A 421 -11.46 9.24 12.57
C GLN A 421 -11.53 9.27 14.09
N ARG A 422 -12.41 8.50 14.70
CA ARG A 422 -12.81 8.66 16.10
C ARG A 422 -12.62 7.41 16.95
N VAL A 423 -13.02 6.24 16.44
CA VAL A 423 -13.02 4.99 17.23
C VAL A 423 -11.58 4.56 17.51
N LYS A 424 -11.31 4.28 18.80
CA LYS A 424 -10.01 3.81 19.31
C LYS A 424 -10.03 2.33 19.62
N SER A 425 -11.19 1.80 20.06
CA SER A 425 -11.36 0.37 20.32
C SER A 425 -12.82 -0.03 20.28
N PHE A 426 -13.07 -1.26 19.87
CA PHE A 426 -14.40 -1.86 19.83
C PHE A 426 -14.32 -3.37 20.11
N THR A 427 -15.47 -3.99 20.40
CA THR A 427 -15.59 -5.45 20.52
C THR A 427 -16.85 -5.91 19.81
N VAL A 428 -16.83 -7.16 19.32
CA VAL A 428 -17.98 -7.80 18.68
C VAL A 428 -18.32 -9.08 19.43
N GLU A 429 -19.59 -9.23 19.80
CA GLU A 429 -20.08 -10.38 20.56
C GLU A 429 -21.34 -10.94 19.92
N TYR A 430 -21.56 -12.23 20.04
CA TYR A 430 -22.77 -12.93 19.58
C TYR A 430 -23.43 -13.69 20.70
N LEU A 431 -24.75 -13.86 20.64
CA LEU A 431 -25.49 -14.62 21.60
C LEU A 431 -25.46 -16.12 21.25
N SER A 432 -24.86 -16.92 22.13
CA SER A 432 -24.85 -18.39 22.06
C SER A 432 -25.68 -18.96 23.23
N GLY A 433 -26.83 -19.53 22.91
CA GLY A 433 -27.79 -19.91 23.96
C GLY A 433 -28.27 -18.68 24.77
N LYS A 434 -27.85 -18.59 26.04
CA LYS A 434 -28.16 -17.45 26.94
C LYS A 434 -26.91 -16.58 27.24
N GLN A 435 -25.76 -16.90 26.67
CA GLN A 435 -24.49 -16.23 26.97
C GLN A 435 -24.01 -15.39 25.80
N TRP A 436 -23.50 -14.20 26.09
CA TRP A 436 -22.77 -13.39 25.14
C TRP A 436 -21.32 -13.84 25.08
N LEU A 437 -20.87 -14.24 23.90
CA LEU A 437 -19.50 -14.68 23.65
C LEU A 437 -18.80 -13.70 22.68
N PRO A 438 -17.54 -13.35 22.92
CA PRO A 438 -16.79 -12.56 21.95
C PRO A 438 -16.54 -13.36 20.67
N ILE A 439 -16.63 -12.70 19.52
CA ILE A 439 -16.15 -13.27 18.27
C ILE A 439 -14.62 -13.35 18.34
N ARG A 440 -14.07 -14.55 18.13
CA ARG A 440 -12.61 -14.74 18.06
C ARG A 440 -12.09 -14.20 16.74
N LEU A 441 -11.20 -13.24 16.82
CA LEU A 441 -10.50 -12.61 15.70
C LEU A 441 -9.00 -12.87 15.83
N ASN A 442 -8.31 -12.96 14.71
CA ASN A 442 -6.85 -13.08 14.67
C ASN A 442 -6.16 -11.72 14.65
N GLU A 443 -6.90 -10.65 14.89
CA GLU A 443 -6.45 -9.27 14.81
C GLU A 443 -7.08 -8.40 15.90
N GLU A 444 -6.44 -7.28 16.19
CA GLU A 444 -6.93 -6.32 17.19
C GLU A 444 -8.13 -5.54 16.66
N THR A 445 -9.09 -5.26 17.56
CA THR A 445 -10.28 -4.44 17.28
C THR A 445 -10.08 -3.03 17.83
N THR A 446 -9.16 -2.29 17.22
CA THR A 446 -8.78 -0.94 17.63
C THR A 446 -9.46 0.13 16.77
N THR A 447 -8.84 0.52 15.64
CA THR A 447 -9.36 1.58 14.76
C THR A 447 -10.33 1.05 13.72
N ILE A 448 -11.21 1.92 13.25
CA ILE A 448 -12.12 1.65 12.12
C ILE A 448 -11.71 2.48 10.91
N GLY A 449 -11.84 3.80 10.98
CA GLY A 449 -11.57 4.72 9.88
C GLY A 449 -12.56 4.58 8.73
N TYR A 450 -12.10 4.81 7.49
CA TYR A 450 -12.95 4.73 6.31
C TYR A 450 -13.61 3.35 6.16
N LYS A 451 -12.85 2.26 6.33
CA LYS A 451 -13.37 0.88 6.24
C LYS A 451 -12.58 -0.08 7.12
N ARG A 452 -13.32 -0.89 7.88
CA ARG A 452 -12.81 -2.01 8.64
C ARG A 452 -13.56 -3.28 8.27
N LEU A 453 -12.86 -4.28 7.77
CA LEU A 453 -13.39 -5.61 7.45
C LEU A 453 -12.81 -6.64 8.41
N LEU A 454 -13.67 -7.37 9.08
CA LEU A 454 -13.29 -8.46 10.00
C LEU A 454 -13.62 -9.81 9.36
N ARG A 455 -12.71 -10.76 9.51
CA ARG A 455 -12.87 -12.16 9.11
C ARG A 455 -12.80 -13.08 10.33
N PHE A 456 -13.71 -14.02 10.44
CA PHE A 456 -13.77 -14.95 11.54
C PHE A 456 -14.43 -16.28 11.15
N LYS A 457 -14.27 -17.32 11.99
CA LYS A 457 -14.95 -18.60 11.78
C LYS A 457 -16.44 -18.43 11.76
N PRO A 458 -17.16 -19.12 10.86
CA PRO A 458 -18.60 -19.00 10.78
C PRO A 458 -19.28 -19.22 12.15
N ILE A 459 -20.13 -18.28 12.54
CA ILE A 459 -21.00 -18.38 13.70
C ILE A 459 -22.44 -18.35 13.25
N THR A 460 -23.33 -19.00 13.99
CA THR A 460 -24.79 -18.94 13.79
C THR A 460 -25.42 -18.32 15.02
N THR A 461 -26.13 -17.20 14.85
CA THR A 461 -26.74 -16.49 15.97
C THR A 461 -28.05 -15.80 15.59
N ARG A 462 -28.87 -15.47 16.59
CA ARG A 462 -30.01 -14.54 16.45
C ARG A 462 -29.70 -13.12 16.91
N GLN A 463 -28.60 -12.92 17.61
CA GLN A 463 -28.25 -11.59 18.12
C GLN A 463 -26.76 -11.36 18.06
N LEU A 464 -26.39 -10.17 17.57
CA LEU A 464 -25.03 -9.65 17.51
C LEU A 464 -24.96 -8.33 18.29
N ARG A 465 -23.82 -8.07 18.91
CA ARG A 465 -23.58 -6.83 19.63
C ARG A 465 -22.21 -6.25 19.25
N ILE A 466 -22.19 -4.98 18.83
CA ILE A 466 -20.98 -4.22 18.56
C ILE A 466 -20.87 -3.17 19.66
N ARG A 467 -19.79 -3.20 20.42
CA ARG A 467 -19.51 -2.26 21.49
C ARG A 467 -18.33 -1.38 21.12
N PHE A 468 -18.55 -0.09 21.02
CA PHE A 468 -17.49 0.90 20.90
C PHE A 468 -17.01 1.23 22.31
N ASN A 469 -15.78 0.85 22.64
CA ASN A 469 -15.27 0.89 24.02
C ASN A 469 -14.60 2.23 24.33
N ASP A 470 -13.97 2.89 23.33
CA ASP A 470 -13.35 4.21 23.45
C ASP A 470 -13.31 4.91 22.10
N ALA A 471 -13.45 6.23 22.11
CA ALA A 471 -13.36 7.10 20.94
C ALA A 471 -12.79 8.47 21.30
N ARG A 472 -12.25 9.18 20.30
CA ARG A 472 -11.70 10.54 20.45
C ARG A 472 -12.77 11.61 20.63
N GLY A 473 -14.02 11.30 20.30
CA GLY A 473 -15.20 12.16 20.43
C GLY A 473 -16.46 11.32 20.39
N CYS A 474 -17.62 11.92 20.16
CA CYS A 474 -18.85 11.16 19.93
C CYS A 474 -18.66 10.23 18.72
N ILE A 475 -19.34 9.09 18.73
CA ILE A 475 -19.20 8.06 17.71
C ILE A 475 -20.00 8.47 16.46
N CYS A 476 -19.42 8.30 15.27
CA CYS A 476 -20.07 8.59 13.99
C CYS A 476 -19.79 7.43 13.02
N ILE A 477 -20.77 6.57 12.78
CA ILE A 477 -20.67 5.39 11.90
C ILE A 477 -21.59 5.56 10.70
N SER A 478 -21.01 5.50 9.49
CA SER A 478 -21.77 5.62 8.23
C SER A 478 -22.39 4.30 7.80
N GLU A 479 -21.72 3.17 8.01
CA GLU A 479 -22.22 1.87 7.55
C GLU A 479 -21.77 0.75 8.48
N ILE A 480 -22.63 -0.24 8.67
CA ILE A 480 -22.31 -1.57 9.18
C ILE A 480 -22.91 -2.64 8.28
N ALA A 481 -22.19 -3.72 8.06
CA ALA A 481 -22.70 -4.85 7.30
C ALA A 481 -22.16 -6.17 7.86
N ALA A 482 -22.93 -7.22 7.75
CA ALA A 482 -22.50 -8.58 8.03
C ALA A 482 -22.73 -9.46 6.81
N TYR A 483 -21.81 -10.40 6.56
CA TYR A 483 -21.87 -11.25 5.39
C TYR A 483 -21.54 -12.70 5.75
N HIS A 484 -21.97 -13.61 4.88
CA HIS A 484 -21.57 -15.01 4.90
C HIS A 484 -20.82 -15.35 3.62
N ALA A 485 -19.52 -15.58 3.76
CA ALA A 485 -18.63 -16.01 2.66
C ALA A 485 -18.42 -17.53 2.76
N PRO A 486 -19.10 -18.34 1.94
CA PRO A 486 -18.95 -19.79 1.95
C PRO A 486 -17.55 -20.17 1.46
N ASN A 487 -16.91 -21.13 2.12
CA ASN A 487 -15.55 -21.63 1.78
C ASN A 487 -14.44 -20.56 1.81
N ALA A 488 -14.68 -19.41 2.40
CA ALA A 488 -13.69 -18.36 2.48
C ALA A 488 -12.64 -18.67 3.55
N GLN A 489 -11.38 -18.45 3.22
CA GLN A 489 -10.30 -18.56 4.19
C GLN A 489 -10.35 -17.38 5.18
N GLU A 490 -9.99 -17.65 6.44
CA GLU A 490 -9.90 -16.61 7.48
C GLU A 490 -8.69 -15.70 7.27
N SER A 491 -7.58 -16.27 6.82
CA SER A 491 -6.34 -15.60 6.48
C SER A 491 -5.59 -16.40 5.44
N PHE A 492 -4.67 -15.75 4.75
CA PHE A 492 -3.74 -16.41 3.83
C PHE A 492 -2.36 -16.45 4.47
N GLU A 493 -1.77 -17.63 4.52
CA GLU A 493 -0.37 -17.82 4.88
C GLU A 493 0.42 -18.15 3.62
N LEU A 494 1.39 -17.30 3.30
CA LEU A 494 2.32 -17.58 2.21
C LEU A 494 3.22 -18.75 2.63
N LYS A 495 2.94 -19.94 2.10
CA LYS A 495 3.83 -21.09 2.24
C LYS A 495 4.81 -21.06 1.07
N GLU A 496 6.04 -20.67 1.35
CA GLU A 496 7.09 -20.79 0.35
C GLU A 496 7.37 -22.26 0.06
N ALA A 497 7.48 -22.58 -1.25
CA ALA A 497 7.85 -23.94 -1.67
C ALA A 497 9.23 -24.30 -1.08
N ASP A 498 9.33 -25.48 -0.48
CA ASP A 498 10.60 -25.98 0.03
C ASP A 498 11.52 -26.32 -1.15
N LEU A 499 12.53 -25.47 -1.37
CA LEU A 499 13.45 -25.64 -2.47
C LEU A 499 14.47 -26.72 -2.14
N LYS A 500 14.49 -27.76 -2.96
CA LYS A 500 15.56 -28.75 -2.91
C LYS A 500 16.77 -28.23 -3.70
N GLY A 501 17.91 -28.23 -3.09
CA GLY A 501 19.20 -27.86 -3.67
C GLY A 501 20.28 -28.88 -3.38
N TYR A 502 21.49 -28.58 -3.80
CA TYR A 502 22.65 -29.38 -3.45
C TYR A 502 22.92 -29.32 -1.94
N ALA A 503 23.26 -30.45 -1.34
CA ALA A 503 23.83 -30.46 -0.01
C ALA A 503 25.20 -29.76 -0.04
N TYR A 504 25.49 -28.97 0.97
CA TYR A 504 26.79 -28.31 1.11
C TYR A 504 27.23 -28.26 2.57
N THR A 505 28.54 -28.14 2.75
CA THR A 505 29.16 -27.84 4.04
C THR A 505 29.68 -26.41 4.06
N ARG A 506 29.35 -25.66 5.09
CA ARG A 506 29.89 -24.30 5.26
C ARG A 506 31.35 -24.35 5.63
N VAL A 507 32.20 -23.68 4.86
CA VAL A 507 33.64 -23.61 5.10
C VAL A 507 33.87 -22.51 6.15
N PRO A 508 34.52 -22.85 7.30
CA PRO A 508 34.83 -21.87 8.34
C PRO A 508 35.98 -20.94 7.94
N GLY A 509 36.13 -19.81 8.66
CA GLY A 509 37.25 -18.90 8.48
C GLY A 509 37.10 -17.84 7.41
N THR A 510 35.90 -17.70 6.79
CA THR A 510 35.58 -16.60 5.89
C THR A 510 35.28 -15.30 6.64
N ALA A 511 35.35 -14.16 5.97
CA ALA A 511 34.96 -12.87 6.54
C ALA A 511 33.48 -12.86 6.98
N GLU A 512 33.13 -11.99 7.91
CA GLU A 512 31.76 -11.93 8.46
C GLU A 512 30.68 -11.62 7.41
N ASN A 513 31.07 -10.97 6.31
CA ASN A 513 30.19 -10.66 5.18
C ASN A 513 30.20 -11.74 4.10
N GLU A 514 30.78 -12.90 4.34
CA GLU A 514 30.94 -13.98 3.37
C GLU A 514 30.40 -15.31 3.89
N VAL A 515 29.86 -16.10 2.98
CA VAL A 515 29.50 -17.50 3.21
C VAL A 515 30.04 -18.34 2.07
N LEU A 516 31.04 -19.15 2.37
CA LEU A 516 31.64 -20.13 1.44
C LEU A 516 31.01 -21.50 1.67
N MET A 517 30.51 -22.10 0.60
CA MET A 517 29.83 -23.40 0.59
C MET A 517 30.62 -24.39 -0.25
N ASP A 518 30.97 -25.57 0.35
CA ASP A 518 31.58 -26.71 -0.34
C ASP A 518 30.49 -27.72 -0.70
N LEU A 519 30.28 -27.97 -1.97
CA LEU A 519 29.28 -28.90 -2.52
C LEU A 519 29.82 -30.37 -2.49
N GLY A 520 31.01 -30.59 -1.94
CA GLY A 520 31.66 -31.90 -1.83
C GLY A 520 32.29 -32.40 -3.14
N GLN A 521 31.78 -32.01 -4.26
CA GLN A 521 32.29 -32.28 -5.62
C GLN A 521 31.89 -31.18 -6.58
N SER A 522 32.53 -31.08 -7.75
CA SER A 522 32.14 -30.16 -8.79
C SER A 522 30.72 -30.48 -9.28
N ARG A 523 29.85 -29.45 -9.31
CA ARG A 523 28.45 -29.54 -9.78
C ARG A 523 28.15 -28.35 -10.66
N THR A 524 27.20 -28.49 -11.56
CA THR A 524 26.72 -27.36 -12.35
C THR A 524 25.82 -26.47 -11.47
N VAL A 525 26.33 -25.30 -11.09
CA VAL A 525 25.59 -24.31 -10.31
C VAL A 525 24.82 -23.41 -11.26
N SER A 526 23.49 -23.31 -11.10
CA SER A 526 22.58 -22.53 -11.97
C SER A 526 21.71 -21.55 -11.21
N ALA A 527 21.63 -21.63 -9.88
CA ALA A 527 20.91 -20.66 -9.05
C ALA A 527 21.40 -20.65 -7.60
N LEU A 528 21.27 -19.47 -6.98
CA LEU A 528 21.41 -19.28 -5.53
C LEU A 528 20.11 -18.63 -5.01
N HIS A 529 19.49 -19.25 -4.02
CA HIS A 529 18.32 -18.72 -3.34
C HIS A 529 18.69 -18.25 -1.95
N TYR A 530 18.48 -16.98 -1.67
CA TYR A 530 18.82 -16.32 -0.41
C TYR A 530 17.54 -15.94 0.34
N GLN A 531 17.32 -16.56 1.51
CA GLN A 531 16.24 -16.20 2.41
C GLN A 531 16.78 -15.27 3.49
N PRO A 532 16.39 -13.98 3.51
CA PRO A 532 16.90 -13.03 4.51
C PRO A 532 16.30 -13.28 5.90
N VAL A 533 16.98 -12.77 6.92
CA VAL A 533 16.50 -12.56 8.29
C VAL A 533 16.24 -11.07 8.54
N GLN A 534 15.89 -10.67 9.78
CA GLN A 534 15.58 -9.27 10.09
C GLN A 534 16.80 -8.33 10.16
N LYS A 535 18.01 -8.85 10.35
CA LYS A 535 19.27 -8.08 10.47
C LYS A 535 20.34 -8.69 9.56
N GLY A 536 21.32 -7.87 9.16
CA GLY A 536 22.40 -8.34 8.30
C GLY A 536 21.93 -8.76 6.91
N ILE A 537 20.88 -8.15 6.39
CA ILE A 537 20.31 -8.43 5.07
C ILE A 537 21.23 -7.84 4.01
N ALA A 538 21.74 -8.67 3.09
CA ALA A 538 22.52 -8.19 1.95
C ALA A 538 21.62 -7.38 1.01
N THR A 539 22.07 -6.20 0.61
CA THR A 539 21.44 -5.40 -0.46
C THR A 539 22.21 -5.52 -1.76
N HIS A 540 23.54 -5.54 -1.69
CA HIS A 540 24.42 -5.76 -2.83
C HIS A 540 25.26 -6.99 -2.57
N TYR A 541 25.40 -7.81 -3.59
CA TYR A 541 26.08 -9.09 -3.47
C TYR A 541 27.07 -9.34 -4.60
N GLU A 542 28.03 -10.20 -4.31
CA GLU A 542 28.90 -10.86 -5.26
C GLU A 542 28.81 -12.38 -5.06
N ILE A 543 28.68 -13.11 -6.15
CA ILE A 543 28.73 -14.58 -6.14
C ILE A 543 30.00 -15.01 -6.84
N LEU A 544 30.83 -15.78 -6.12
CA LEU A 544 32.07 -16.32 -6.62
C LEU A 544 32.00 -17.84 -6.67
N VAL A 545 32.68 -18.44 -7.64
CA VAL A 545 32.71 -19.90 -7.83
C VAL A 545 34.10 -20.40 -8.20
N GLY A 546 34.39 -21.66 -7.91
CA GLY A 546 35.63 -22.32 -8.26
C GLY A 546 35.70 -23.77 -7.77
N ASP A 547 36.72 -24.49 -8.17
CA ASP A 547 37.03 -25.84 -7.68
C ASP A 547 38.10 -25.83 -6.58
N ASP A 548 38.75 -24.68 -6.34
CA ASP A 548 39.69 -24.42 -5.25
C ASP A 548 39.20 -23.22 -4.43
N PRO A 549 39.01 -23.35 -3.10
CA PRO A 549 38.50 -22.28 -2.25
C PRO A 549 39.43 -21.05 -2.17
N SER A 550 40.73 -21.22 -2.51
CA SER A 550 41.71 -20.12 -2.56
C SER A 550 41.72 -19.36 -3.90
N GLN A 551 41.07 -19.91 -4.94
CA GLN A 551 41.08 -19.38 -6.32
C GLN A 551 39.68 -19.23 -6.87
N LEU A 552 38.80 -18.58 -6.12
CA LEU A 552 37.45 -18.28 -6.58
C LEU A 552 37.46 -17.13 -7.57
N ARG A 553 36.64 -17.23 -8.62
CA ARG A 553 36.39 -16.15 -9.55
C ARG A 553 34.98 -15.60 -9.42
N THR A 554 34.79 -14.31 -9.59
CA THR A 554 33.47 -13.69 -9.63
C THR A 554 32.68 -14.24 -10.80
N LEU A 555 31.50 -14.81 -10.50
CA LEU A 555 30.54 -15.25 -11.49
C LEU A 555 29.56 -14.13 -11.84
N THR A 556 29.04 -13.43 -10.81
CA THR A 556 28.13 -12.30 -10.98
C THR A 556 28.16 -11.39 -9.77
N THR A 557 27.79 -10.14 -9.99
CA THR A 557 27.44 -9.18 -8.94
C THR A 557 26.02 -8.70 -9.17
N GLY A 558 25.35 -8.25 -8.12
CA GLY A 558 24.00 -7.75 -8.25
C GLY A 558 23.51 -7.05 -7.00
N GLU A 559 22.26 -6.68 -7.07
CA GLU A 559 21.57 -5.97 -6.02
C GLU A 559 20.21 -6.68 -5.78
N PHE A 560 19.83 -6.81 -4.52
CA PHE A 560 18.52 -7.30 -4.10
C PHE A 560 17.60 -6.10 -3.96
N SER A 561 16.89 -5.76 -5.04
CA SER A 561 15.94 -4.65 -5.04
C SER A 561 14.81 -4.90 -4.05
N ASN A 562 14.41 -3.84 -3.36
CA ASN A 562 13.30 -3.84 -2.40
C ASN A 562 13.46 -4.77 -1.18
N ILE A 563 14.59 -5.47 -1.03
CA ILE A 563 14.78 -6.43 0.07
C ILE A 563 14.69 -5.77 1.46
N ARG A 564 14.97 -4.49 1.55
CA ARG A 564 14.80 -3.70 2.77
C ARG A 564 13.33 -3.61 3.18
N ASN A 565 12.44 -3.35 2.22
CA ASN A 565 11.01 -3.06 2.42
C ASN A 565 10.15 -4.32 2.23
N ASN A 566 10.69 -5.28 1.46
CA ASN A 566 10.07 -6.56 1.19
C ASN A 566 11.09 -7.70 1.34
N PRO A 567 11.42 -8.10 2.57
CA PRO A 567 12.47 -9.10 2.86
C PRO A 567 11.97 -10.54 2.59
N ILE A 568 11.52 -10.78 1.37
CA ILE A 568 11.18 -12.13 0.87
C ILE A 568 12.42 -12.84 0.33
N ARG A 569 12.29 -14.14 0.03
CA ARG A 569 13.34 -14.90 -0.63
C ARG A 569 13.76 -14.25 -1.95
N GLN A 570 15.07 -14.14 -2.16
CA GLN A 570 15.68 -13.63 -3.38
C GLN A 570 16.25 -14.80 -4.19
N ASP A 571 15.87 -14.88 -5.46
CA ASP A 571 16.30 -15.94 -6.37
C ASP A 571 17.29 -15.35 -7.38
N VAL A 572 18.57 -15.73 -7.27
CA VAL A 572 19.61 -15.33 -8.23
C VAL A 572 19.83 -16.48 -9.20
N TYR A 573 19.47 -16.29 -10.45
CA TYR A 573 19.73 -17.25 -11.52
C TYR A 573 21.10 -16.96 -12.13
N LEU A 574 21.90 -18.01 -12.30
CA LEU A 574 23.29 -17.94 -12.71
C LEU A 574 23.45 -18.58 -14.09
N THR A 575 24.40 -18.11 -14.87
CA THR A 575 24.88 -18.88 -16.02
C THR A 575 25.38 -20.23 -15.52
N PRO A 576 24.82 -21.38 -16.00
CA PRO A 576 25.23 -22.71 -15.56
C PRO A 576 26.75 -22.87 -15.59
N THR A 577 27.37 -23.07 -14.45
CA THR A 577 28.82 -23.09 -14.29
C THR A 577 29.23 -24.28 -13.41
N PRO A 578 30.16 -25.14 -13.86
CA PRO A 578 30.75 -26.18 -13.01
C PRO A 578 31.56 -25.53 -11.89
N ALA A 579 31.31 -25.95 -10.64
CA ALA A 579 32.05 -25.52 -9.48
C ALA A 579 31.83 -26.46 -8.29
N ARG A 580 32.85 -26.66 -7.47
CA ARG A 580 32.76 -27.31 -6.17
C ARG A 580 32.43 -26.30 -5.07
N TYR A 581 33.01 -25.13 -5.16
CA TYR A 581 32.83 -24.06 -4.15
C TYR A 581 32.01 -22.92 -4.73
N ILE A 582 31.08 -22.42 -3.93
CA ILE A 582 30.33 -21.21 -4.21
C ILE A 582 30.37 -20.29 -2.99
N MET A 583 30.67 -19.01 -3.19
CA MET A 583 30.68 -18.00 -2.14
C MET A 583 29.62 -16.94 -2.44
N LEU A 584 28.81 -16.61 -1.43
CA LEU A 584 28.01 -15.40 -1.39
C LEU A 584 28.73 -14.38 -0.52
N ARG A 585 29.06 -13.22 -1.10
CA ARG A 585 29.66 -12.08 -0.41
C ARG A 585 28.67 -10.92 -0.40
N ALA A 586 28.32 -10.39 0.77
CA ALA A 586 27.57 -9.15 0.87
C ALA A 586 28.52 -7.96 0.68
N LEU A 587 28.28 -7.18 -0.36
CA LEU A 587 29.00 -5.94 -0.62
C LEU A 587 28.45 -4.79 0.23
N ARG A 588 27.12 -4.81 0.47
CA ARG A 588 26.39 -3.89 1.36
C ARG A 588 25.27 -4.61 2.08
N THR A 589 24.90 -4.12 3.24
CA THR A 589 23.75 -4.60 4.03
C THR A 589 22.79 -3.46 4.32
N VAL A 590 21.51 -3.81 4.59
CA VAL A 590 20.43 -2.84 4.92
C VAL A 590 20.79 -1.97 6.12
N ASP A 591 21.39 -2.56 7.15
CA ASP A 591 21.73 -1.92 8.43
C ASP A 591 23.17 -1.36 8.48
N GLY A 592 23.91 -1.44 7.37
CA GLY A 592 25.30 -1.02 7.28
C GLY A 592 26.26 -1.93 8.07
N SER A 593 25.79 -3.05 8.63
CA SER A 593 26.64 -4.04 9.29
C SER A 593 27.58 -4.70 8.30
N LYS A 594 28.75 -5.16 8.79
CA LYS A 594 29.67 -5.97 7.97
C LYS A 594 29.37 -7.47 8.07
N ARG A 595 28.17 -7.85 8.50
CA ARG A 595 27.83 -9.25 8.78
C ARG A 595 26.68 -9.69 7.88
N LEU A 596 26.89 -10.76 7.11
CA LEU A 596 25.86 -11.40 6.30
C LEU A 596 25.10 -12.42 7.16
N LEU A 597 23.80 -12.21 7.34
CA LEU A 597 22.91 -13.14 8.01
C LEU A 597 21.81 -13.61 7.05
N PHE A 598 21.34 -14.83 7.25
CA PHE A 598 20.27 -15.43 6.46
C PHE A 598 19.57 -16.54 7.26
N ASP A 599 18.33 -16.81 6.93
CA ASP A 599 17.59 -17.96 7.44
C ASP A 599 17.98 -19.22 6.64
N LYS A 600 17.97 -19.14 5.33
CA LYS A 600 18.26 -20.26 4.43
C LYS A 600 19.02 -19.80 3.18
N LEU A 601 20.02 -20.61 2.78
CA LEU A 601 20.66 -20.52 1.46
C LEU A 601 20.47 -21.86 0.74
N VAL A 602 20.09 -21.81 -0.54
CA VAL A 602 19.92 -23.01 -1.36
C VAL A 602 20.67 -22.81 -2.67
N VAL A 603 21.57 -23.77 -3.00
CA VAL A 603 22.34 -23.80 -4.25
C VAL A 603 21.76 -24.84 -5.19
N ARG A 604 21.53 -24.48 -6.44
CA ARG A 604 21.00 -25.38 -7.48
C ARG A 604 21.84 -25.34 -8.73
#